data_6142b1ce2974de7c98e56ff2f7fc7b28
#
_entry.id   6142b1ce2974de7c98e56ff2f7fc7b28
#
_cell.length_a   1.000
_cell.length_b   1.000
_cell.length_c   1.000
_cell.angle_alpha   90.00
_cell.angle_beta   90.00
_cell.angle_gamma   90.00
#
_symmetry.space_group_name_H-M   'P 1'
#
loop_
_entity.id
_entity.type
_entity.pdbx_description
1 polymer ?
#
loop_
_entity_poly.entity_id
_entity_poly.type
_entity_poly.pdbx_seq_one_letter_code
_entity_poly.pdbx_strand_id
1 'polypeptide(L)'
;SEFVHLYINGEYEGVYLLTGKIQIGKTRFDLKDLKTETKELNSKSELREYAHTTWKNEGFYAQRTWYELDQTPEDVTGGYIIELDNEDYDRTKANFVSDRNLSFMIPSMNWASQSQVYYIADFWQDFENALYAKDGYNDKGKYYTDYIDLESFADQWLFYELNEENSVNSSVYYYKDSDICGDGKLHASWPWDMEHSLAREGGAASKCCLLTEMG
;
A
#
# COMPACT_ATOMS: atom_id res chain seq x y z
N SER A 1 -15.26 -2.23 13.66
CA SER A 1 -15.50 -3.68 13.55
C SER A 1 -16.54 -4.12 14.56
N GLU A 2 -17.39 -5.09 14.24
CA GLU A 2 -18.46 -5.58 15.09
C GLU A 2 -18.62 -7.10 14.91
N PHE A 3 -18.84 -7.83 16.00
CA PHE A 3 -19.18 -9.24 15.92
C PHE A 3 -20.65 -9.43 15.56
N VAL A 4 -20.90 -10.25 14.57
CA VAL A 4 -22.26 -10.54 14.05
C VAL A 4 -22.53 -12.03 13.97
N HIS A 5 -23.78 -12.44 14.16
CA HIS A 5 -24.24 -13.80 13.88
C HIS A 5 -24.58 -13.90 12.40
N LEU A 6 -23.90 -14.79 11.68
CA LEU A 6 -24.14 -15.00 10.24
C LEU A 6 -25.15 -16.13 10.01
N TYR A 7 -26.14 -15.85 9.15
CA TYR A 7 -27.08 -16.83 8.63
C TYR A 7 -27.05 -16.80 7.11
N ILE A 8 -26.89 -17.95 6.48
CA ILE A 8 -26.95 -18.11 5.01
C ILE A 8 -28.11 -19.06 4.71
N ASN A 9 -29.07 -18.61 3.89
CA ASN A 9 -30.27 -19.36 3.55
C ASN A 9 -31.07 -19.89 4.76
N GLY A 10 -30.97 -19.21 5.91
CA GLY A 10 -31.63 -19.56 7.14
C GLY A 10 -30.87 -20.51 8.07
N GLU A 11 -29.69 -20.98 7.64
CA GLU A 11 -28.76 -21.78 8.44
C GLU A 11 -27.76 -20.92 9.16
N TYR A 12 -27.50 -21.21 10.43
CA TYR A 12 -26.56 -20.49 11.26
C TYR A 12 -25.12 -20.94 10.98
N GLU A 13 -24.28 -20.00 10.52
CA GLU A 13 -22.89 -20.25 10.14
C GLU A 13 -21.87 -19.88 11.21
N GLY A 14 -22.32 -19.27 12.32
CA GLY A 14 -21.45 -18.90 13.42
C GLY A 14 -21.35 -17.40 13.66
N VAL A 15 -20.35 -17.01 14.48
CA VAL A 15 -20.03 -15.60 14.78
C VAL A 15 -18.90 -15.15 13.91
N TYR A 16 -19.08 -14.03 13.23
CA TYR A 16 -18.11 -13.43 12.30
C TYR A 16 -17.79 -12.00 12.73
N LEU A 17 -16.58 -11.56 12.43
CA LEU A 17 -16.17 -10.17 12.61
C LEU A 17 -16.52 -9.38 11.34
N LEU A 18 -17.51 -8.49 11.45
CA LEU A 18 -17.81 -7.52 10.39
C LEU A 18 -16.80 -6.38 10.47
N THR A 19 -15.95 -6.27 9.48
CA THR A 19 -14.91 -5.24 9.42
C THR A 19 -14.98 -4.42 8.13
N GLY A 20 -14.38 -3.21 8.14
CA GLY A 20 -14.28 -2.37 6.96
C GLY A 20 -13.19 -2.89 6.02
N LYS A 21 -13.46 -2.90 4.72
CA LYS A 21 -12.46 -3.20 3.70
C LYS A 21 -11.59 -1.96 3.43
N ILE A 22 -10.29 -2.18 3.21
CA ILE A 22 -9.37 -1.16 2.70
C ILE A 22 -9.71 -0.91 1.23
N GLN A 23 -10.31 0.25 0.94
CA GLN A 23 -10.72 0.64 -0.41
C GLN A 23 -10.98 2.13 -0.51
N ILE A 24 -10.91 2.67 -1.74
CA ILE A 24 -11.32 4.03 -2.06
C ILE A 24 -12.85 4.12 -2.00
N GLY A 25 -13.37 5.20 -1.42
CA GLY A 25 -14.79 5.52 -1.33
C GLY A 25 -15.10 6.51 -0.23
N LYS A 26 -16.19 7.27 -0.37
CA LYS A 26 -16.60 8.38 0.52
C LYS A 26 -16.66 8.03 2.02
N THR A 27 -16.92 6.77 2.36
CA THR A 27 -17.00 6.30 3.76
C THR A 27 -15.79 5.47 4.16
N ARG A 28 -14.74 5.48 3.35
CA ARG A 28 -13.47 4.78 3.54
C ARG A 28 -12.34 5.79 3.34
N PHE A 29 -11.44 5.58 2.36
CA PHE A 29 -10.49 6.59 1.93
C PHE A 29 -11.16 7.46 0.87
N ASP A 30 -11.52 8.71 1.22
CA ASP A 30 -12.10 9.68 0.29
C ASP A 30 -10.98 10.30 -0.55
N LEU A 31 -10.54 9.55 -1.52
CA LEU A 31 -9.44 9.87 -2.43
C LEU A 31 -9.98 10.02 -3.85
N LYS A 32 -9.19 10.62 -4.73
CA LYS A 32 -9.41 10.55 -6.17
C LYS A 32 -9.62 9.09 -6.60
N ASP A 33 -10.69 8.80 -7.32
CA ASP A 33 -10.97 7.45 -7.81
C ASP A 33 -10.28 7.20 -9.18
N LEU A 34 -8.94 7.14 -9.14
CA LEU A 34 -8.09 6.91 -10.30
C LEU A 34 -8.44 5.59 -11.02
N LYS A 35 -8.88 4.58 -10.27
CA LYS A 35 -9.31 3.29 -10.83
C LYS A 35 -10.53 3.43 -11.72
N THR A 36 -11.56 4.10 -11.23
CA THR A 36 -12.80 4.30 -12.02
C THR A 36 -12.51 5.15 -13.25
N GLU A 37 -11.76 6.23 -13.10
CA GLU A 37 -11.35 7.09 -14.21
C GLU A 37 -10.58 6.31 -15.29
N THR A 38 -9.60 5.51 -14.89
CA THR A 38 -8.83 4.64 -15.81
C THR A 38 -9.73 3.64 -16.53
N LYS A 39 -10.68 3.02 -15.81
CA LYS A 39 -11.62 2.06 -16.37
C LYS A 39 -12.58 2.69 -17.36
N GLU A 40 -13.09 3.88 -17.08
CA GLU A 40 -14.01 4.61 -17.98
C GLU A 40 -13.33 5.01 -19.27
N LEU A 41 -12.09 5.53 -19.21
CA LEU A 41 -11.30 5.88 -20.38
C LEU A 41 -11.04 4.66 -21.28
N ASN A 42 -10.87 3.47 -20.69
CA ASN A 42 -10.58 2.24 -21.42
C ASN A 42 -11.79 1.29 -21.55
N SER A 43 -13.00 1.81 -21.36
CA SER A 43 -14.23 0.99 -21.35
C SER A 43 -14.54 0.24 -22.64
N LYS A 44 -13.97 0.68 -23.77
CA LYS A 44 -14.12 0.09 -25.11
C LYS A 44 -12.89 -0.69 -25.55
N SER A 45 -11.84 -0.69 -24.75
CA SER A 45 -10.58 -1.36 -25.07
C SER A 45 -10.66 -2.82 -24.65
N GLU A 46 -10.18 -3.73 -25.48
CA GLU A 46 -9.87 -5.08 -25.05
C GLU A 46 -8.66 -4.99 -24.10
N LEU A 47 -8.88 -5.26 -22.83
CA LEU A 47 -7.80 -5.31 -21.86
C LEU A 47 -6.87 -6.46 -22.24
N ARG A 48 -5.65 -6.12 -22.61
CA ARG A 48 -4.64 -7.12 -22.94
C ARG A 48 -4.24 -7.85 -21.65
N GLU A 49 -4.25 -9.17 -21.68
CA GLU A 49 -3.95 -10.02 -20.52
C GLU A 49 -2.47 -9.96 -20.07
N TYR A 50 -1.63 -9.17 -20.74
CA TYR A 50 -0.20 -9.19 -20.50
C TYR A 50 0.24 -8.01 -19.63
N ALA A 51 0.74 -8.33 -18.44
CA ALA A 51 1.51 -7.41 -17.64
C ALA A 51 2.93 -7.29 -18.24
N HIS A 52 3.39 -6.05 -18.36
CA HIS A 52 4.78 -5.76 -18.71
C HIS A 52 5.60 -5.61 -17.43
N THR A 53 6.76 -6.24 -17.38
CA THR A 53 7.68 -6.09 -16.26
C THR A 53 8.97 -5.47 -16.75
N THR A 54 9.40 -4.38 -16.11
CA THR A 54 10.72 -3.78 -16.30
C THR A 54 11.58 -3.97 -15.06
N TRP A 55 12.88 -4.04 -15.31
CA TRP A 55 13.91 -4.19 -14.30
C TRP A 55 14.90 -3.04 -14.44
N LYS A 56 15.26 -2.40 -13.33
CA LYS A 56 16.26 -1.32 -13.36
C LYS A 56 17.67 -1.85 -13.44
N ASN A 57 17.92 -3.07 -12.91
CA ASN A 57 19.22 -3.75 -12.88
C ASN A 57 19.03 -5.26 -13.11
N GLU A 58 20.11 -6.03 -13.27
CA GLU A 58 20.11 -7.50 -13.45
C GLU A 58 19.68 -8.29 -12.18
N GLY A 59 18.85 -7.69 -11.31
CA GLY A 59 18.33 -8.29 -10.09
C GLY A 59 16.84 -8.03 -9.90
N PHE A 60 16.27 -8.58 -8.83
CA PHE A 60 14.86 -8.40 -8.46
C PHE A 60 14.50 -6.96 -8.06
N TYR A 61 15.50 -6.12 -7.79
CA TYR A 61 15.34 -4.77 -7.28
C TYR A 61 14.84 -3.82 -8.37
N ALA A 62 14.00 -2.87 -7.95
CA ALA A 62 13.38 -1.89 -8.82
C ALA A 62 12.55 -2.47 -9.97
N GLN A 63 11.97 -3.65 -9.75
CA GLN A 63 10.96 -4.21 -10.65
C GLN A 63 9.73 -3.31 -10.66
N ARG A 64 9.11 -3.17 -11.83
CA ARG A 64 7.81 -2.51 -12.02
C ARG A 64 6.98 -3.32 -12.99
N THR A 65 5.74 -3.62 -12.61
CA THR A 65 4.80 -4.35 -13.45
C THR A 65 3.57 -3.50 -13.72
N TRP A 66 3.26 -3.29 -14.99
CA TRP A 66 2.12 -2.48 -15.47
C TRP A 66 1.41 -3.13 -16.64
N TYR A 67 0.29 -2.56 -17.03
CA TYR A 67 -0.49 -2.98 -18.19
C TYR A 67 -0.42 -1.94 -19.30
N GLU A 68 -0.43 -2.40 -20.57
CA GLU A 68 -0.58 -1.53 -21.72
C GLU A 68 -2.06 -1.13 -21.84
N LEU A 69 -2.35 0.15 -21.61
CA LEU A 69 -3.67 0.73 -21.73
C LEU A 69 -3.70 1.71 -22.92
N ASP A 70 -4.85 1.78 -23.61
CA ASP A 70 -5.00 2.70 -24.75
C ASP A 70 -5.00 4.15 -24.30
N GLN A 71 -5.52 4.42 -23.09
CA GLN A 71 -5.60 5.76 -22.52
C GLN A 71 -5.23 5.74 -21.03
N THR A 72 -4.59 6.80 -20.59
CA THR A 72 -4.25 7.04 -19.19
C THR A 72 -4.86 8.37 -18.75
N PRO A 73 -5.41 8.50 -17.53
CA PRO A 73 -5.84 9.77 -16.98
C PRO A 73 -4.75 10.84 -17.05
N GLU A 74 -5.15 12.09 -17.26
CA GLU A 74 -4.22 13.22 -17.31
C GLU A 74 -3.49 13.42 -15.97
N ASP A 75 -4.24 13.35 -14.88
CA ASP A 75 -3.67 13.39 -13.51
C ASP A 75 -3.52 11.97 -12.95
N VAL A 76 -2.28 11.53 -12.85
CA VAL A 76 -1.88 10.25 -12.23
C VAL A 76 -1.21 10.43 -10.87
N THR A 77 -1.31 11.63 -10.27
CA THR A 77 -0.55 11.96 -9.05
C THR A 77 -1.15 11.41 -7.76
N GLY A 78 -2.33 10.77 -7.80
CA GLY A 78 -2.98 10.21 -6.62
C GLY A 78 -4.12 9.27 -6.91
N GLY A 79 -4.79 8.83 -5.84
CA GLY A 79 -5.82 7.79 -5.90
C GLY A 79 -5.23 6.40 -5.77
N TYR A 80 -4.10 6.29 -5.06
CA TYR A 80 -3.43 5.01 -4.83
C TYR A 80 -3.70 4.49 -3.42
N ILE A 81 -3.93 3.19 -3.35
CA ILE A 81 -3.69 2.37 -2.17
C ILE A 81 -2.59 1.41 -2.57
N ILE A 82 -1.50 1.37 -1.81
CA ILE A 82 -0.39 0.44 -2.00
C ILE A 82 -0.29 -0.46 -0.77
N GLU A 83 0.07 -1.70 -0.99
CA GLU A 83 0.22 -2.73 0.02
C GLU A 83 1.64 -3.23 0.02
N LEU A 84 2.35 -3.00 1.13
CA LEU A 84 3.63 -3.64 1.37
C LEU A 84 3.36 -5.10 1.72
N ASP A 85 3.81 -5.99 0.85
CA ASP A 85 3.67 -7.43 1.03
C ASP A 85 4.87 -8.16 0.42
N ASN A 86 5.78 -8.57 1.28
CA ASN A 86 6.96 -9.32 0.87
C ASN A 86 6.72 -10.83 0.79
N GLU A 87 5.61 -11.33 1.35
CA GLU A 87 5.30 -12.75 1.45
C GLU A 87 4.40 -13.23 0.30
N ASP A 88 3.30 -12.51 0.04
CA ASP A 88 2.28 -12.89 -0.95
C ASP A 88 2.31 -12.02 -2.23
N TYR A 89 3.50 -11.61 -2.63
CA TYR A 89 3.72 -10.75 -3.78
C TYR A 89 3.24 -11.37 -5.10
N ASP A 90 2.11 -10.86 -5.62
CA ASP A 90 1.51 -11.30 -6.88
C ASP A 90 2.08 -10.53 -8.09
N ARG A 91 2.98 -11.19 -8.82
CA ARG A 91 3.64 -10.63 -10.01
C ARG A 91 2.72 -10.44 -11.21
N THR A 92 1.47 -10.94 -11.14
CA THR A 92 0.49 -10.79 -12.23
C THR A 92 -0.34 -9.52 -12.10
N LYS A 93 -0.21 -8.79 -10.99
CA LYS A 93 -0.89 -7.51 -10.76
C LYS A 93 0.06 -6.33 -10.93
N ALA A 94 -0.49 -5.13 -11.05
CA ALA A 94 0.30 -3.91 -11.02
C ALA A 94 1.05 -3.80 -9.68
N ASN A 95 2.36 -3.70 -9.75
CA ASN A 95 3.24 -3.74 -8.60
C ASN A 95 4.56 -3.02 -8.85
N PHE A 96 5.31 -2.80 -7.78
CA PHE A 96 6.70 -2.36 -7.87
C PHE A 96 7.53 -2.86 -6.69
N VAL A 97 8.83 -2.91 -6.89
CA VAL A 97 9.81 -3.21 -5.84
C VAL A 97 10.76 -2.02 -5.71
N SER A 98 10.99 -1.55 -4.49
CA SER A 98 11.92 -0.45 -4.23
C SER A 98 13.39 -0.89 -4.36
N ASP A 99 14.30 0.09 -4.41
CA ASP A 99 15.76 -0.18 -4.43
C ASP A 99 16.24 -0.88 -3.14
N ARG A 100 15.45 -0.86 -2.06
CA ARG A 100 15.70 -1.58 -0.80
C ARG A 100 14.95 -2.90 -0.66
N ASN A 101 14.42 -3.40 -1.79
CA ASN A 101 13.72 -4.68 -1.86
C ASN A 101 12.41 -4.74 -1.07
N LEU A 102 11.72 -3.61 -0.93
CA LEU A 102 10.35 -3.60 -0.43
C LEU A 102 9.38 -3.83 -1.61
N SER A 103 8.56 -4.85 -1.50
CA SER A 103 7.61 -5.26 -2.54
C SER A 103 6.24 -4.64 -2.28
N PHE A 104 5.72 -3.91 -3.26
CA PHE A 104 4.41 -3.25 -3.18
C PHE A 104 3.47 -3.71 -4.26
N MET A 105 2.27 -4.10 -3.88
CA MET A 105 1.13 -4.23 -4.78
C MET A 105 0.31 -2.95 -4.82
N ILE A 106 -0.47 -2.77 -5.89
CA ILE A 106 -1.41 -1.64 -6.02
C ILE A 106 -2.85 -2.19 -6.03
N PRO A 107 -3.41 -2.58 -4.86
CA PRO A 107 -4.72 -3.24 -4.79
C PRO A 107 -5.87 -2.34 -5.19
N SER A 108 -5.69 -1.01 -5.15
CA SER A 108 -6.68 -0.08 -5.68
C SER A 108 -6.84 -0.20 -7.20
N MET A 109 -5.86 -0.78 -7.92
CA MET A 109 -5.85 -0.85 -9.37
C MET A 109 -5.34 -2.22 -9.83
N ASN A 110 -6.24 -3.09 -10.28
CA ASN A 110 -5.83 -4.37 -10.87
C ASN A 110 -5.03 -4.15 -12.17
N TRP A 111 -5.37 -3.10 -12.91
CA TRP A 111 -4.69 -2.68 -14.13
C TRP A 111 -4.26 -1.23 -13.97
N ALA A 112 -2.97 -1.00 -14.02
CA ALA A 112 -2.41 0.34 -14.01
C ALA A 112 -1.50 0.51 -15.22
N SER A 113 -1.54 1.66 -15.86
CA SER A 113 -0.63 2.00 -16.95
C SER A 113 0.80 2.18 -16.46
N GLN A 114 1.74 2.17 -17.39
CA GLN A 114 3.14 2.44 -17.08
C GLN A 114 3.32 3.74 -16.29
N SER A 115 2.70 4.83 -16.73
CA SER A 115 2.84 6.13 -16.06
C SER A 115 2.28 6.12 -14.64
N GLN A 116 1.19 5.40 -14.39
CA GLN A 116 0.62 5.25 -13.05
C GLN A 116 1.54 4.48 -12.12
N VAL A 117 2.03 3.31 -12.56
CA VAL A 117 2.96 2.50 -11.72
C VAL A 117 4.28 3.24 -11.50
N TYR A 118 4.81 3.89 -12.53
CA TYR A 118 6.07 4.65 -12.42
C TYR A 118 5.93 5.83 -11.49
N TYR A 119 4.81 6.57 -11.55
CA TYR A 119 4.57 7.68 -10.64
C TYR A 119 4.65 7.26 -9.17
N ILE A 120 3.87 6.26 -8.77
CA ILE A 120 3.82 5.86 -7.35
C ILE A 120 5.12 5.17 -6.90
N ALA A 121 5.77 4.41 -7.79
CA ALA A 121 7.06 3.79 -7.52
C ALA A 121 8.18 4.84 -7.35
N ASP A 122 8.22 5.87 -8.22
CA ASP A 122 9.19 6.97 -8.10
C ASP A 122 8.92 7.82 -6.87
N PHE A 123 7.65 8.06 -6.54
CA PHE A 123 7.27 8.79 -5.33
C PHE A 123 7.76 8.07 -4.06
N TRP A 124 7.52 6.75 -3.98
CA TRP A 124 8.03 5.93 -2.87
C TRP A 124 9.56 5.94 -2.83
N GLN A 125 10.22 5.78 -3.98
CA GLN A 125 11.67 5.76 -4.04
C GLN A 125 12.30 7.10 -3.62
N ASP A 126 11.71 8.23 -4.01
CA ASP A 126 12.12 9.56 -3.57
C ASP A 126 12.00 9.73 -2.06
N PHE A 127 10.89 9.23 -1.48
CA PHE A 127 10.69 9.19 -0.03
C PHE A 127 11.76 8.32 0.64
N GLU A 128 11.96 7.10 0.17
CA GLU A 128 12.92 6.14 0.71
C GLU A 128 14.35 6.72 0.64
N ASN A 129 14.71 7.35 -0.45
CA ASN A 129 16.01 8.01 -0.61
C ASN A 129 16.20 9.15 0.39
N ALA A 130 15.19 9.98 0.64
CA ALA A 130 15.22 11.02 1.65
C ALA A 130 15.31 10.44 3.07
N LEU A 131 14.51 9.43 3.37
CA LEU A 131 14.46 8.80 4.69
C LEU A 131 15.81 8.21 5.11
N TYR A 132 16.51 7.60 4.17
CA TYR A 132 17.80 6.96 4.43
C TYR A 132 19.02 7.87 4.19
N ALA A 133 18.80 9.10 3.73
CA ALA A 133 19.87 10.09 3.62
C ALA A 133 20.30 10.56 5.02
N LYS A 134 21.60 10.82 5.18
CA LYS A 134 22.19 11.20 6.48
C LYS A 134 21.57 12.46 7.10
N ASP A 135 21.13 13.39 6.26
CA ASP A 135 20.51 14.67 6.64
C ASP A 135 18.98 14.69 6.41
N GLY A 136 18.40 13.58 5.94
CA GLY A 136 16.98 13.44 5.66
C GLY A 136 16.52 14.03 4.33
N TYR A 137 17.44 14.49 3.46
CA TYR A 137 17.13 15.09 2.16
C TYR A 137 17.55 14.18 1.02
N ASN A 138 16.70 14.04 0.01
CA ASN A 138 17.09 13.36 -1.23
C ASN A 138 17.83 14.32 -2.20
N ASP A 139 18.22 13.79 -3.35
CA ASP A 139 18.91 14.53 -4.42
C ASP A 139 18.07 15.64 -5.08
N LYS A 140 16.74 15.61 -4.88
CA LYS A 140 15.80 16.66 -5.30
C LYS A 140 15.64 17.78 -4.26
N GLY A 141 16.37 17.69 -3.14
CA GLY A 141 16.35 18.67 -2.06
C GLY A 141 15.05 18.63 -1.23
N LYS A 142 14.29 17.55 -1.28
CA LYS A 142 13.10 17.34 -0.46
C LYS A 142 13.43 16.53 0.78
N TYR A 143 12.88 16.96 1.92
CA TYR A 143 12.99 16.26 3.19
C TYR A 143 11.98 15.11 3.26
N TYR A 144 12.26 14.04 3.99
CA TYR A 144 11.38 12.86 4.01
C TYR A 144 9.94 13.18 4.46
N THR A 145 9.72 14.18 5.35
CA THR A 145 8.38 14.59 5.77
C THR A 145 7.59 15.38 4.71
N ASP A 146 8.24 15.78 3.61
CA ASP A 146 7.54 16.38 2.48
C ASP A 146 6.74 15.34 1.69
N TYR A 147 7.08 14.06 1.86
CA TYR A 147 6.45 12.94 1.17
C TYR A 147 5.35 12.25 1.97
N ILE A 148 5.39 12.33 3.29
CA ILE A 148 4.51 11.57 4.17
C ILE A 148 3.72 12.48 5.11
N ASP A 149 2.55 12.02 5.51
CA ASP A 149 1.87 12.50 6.71
C ASP A 149 2.48 11.81 7.94
N LEU A 150 3.35 12.53 8.62
CA LEU A 150 4.13 11.99 9.73
C LEU A 150 3.25 11.49 10.89
N GLU A 151 2.10 12.13 11.12
CA GLU A 151 1.18 11.77 12.19
C GLU A 151 0.58 10.38 11.95
N SER A 152 0.09 10.11 10.74
CA SER A 152 -0.47 8.79 10.40
C SER A 152 0.57 7.65 10.50
N PHE A 153 1.80 7.92 10.10
CA PHE A 153 2.90 6.94 10.25
C PHE A 153 3.26 6.69 11.71
N ALA A 154 3.31 7.75 12.53
CA ALA A 154 3.57 7.60 13.96
C ALA A 154 2.43 6.85 14.66
N ASP A 155 1.18 7.12 14.33
CA ASP A 155 0.01 6.43 14.89
C ASP A 155 0.01 4.95 14.52
N GLN A 156 0.28 4.61 13.26
CA GLN A 156 0.37 3.21 12.82
C GLN A 156 1.50 2.48 13.54
N TRP A 157 2.68 3.11 13.64
CA TRP A 157 3.83 2.52 14.33
C TRP A 157 3.54 2.31 15.82
N LEU A 158 2.99 3.30 16.52
CA LEU A 158 2.59 3.19 17.92
C LEU A 158 1.55 2.09 18.15
N PHE A 159 0.61 1.95 17.20
CA PHE A 159 -0.39 0.89 17.27
C PHE A 159 0.25 -0.50 17.17
N TYR A 160 1.20 -0.70 16.24
CA TYR A 160 1.92 -1.96 16.11
C TYR A 160 2.77 -2.27 17.35
N GLU A 161 3.46 -1.28 17.90
CA GLU A 161 4.22 -1.43 19.15
C GLU A 161 3.32 -1.84 20.33
N LEU A 162 2.19 -1.16 20.52
CA LEU A 162 1.27 -1.44 21.62
C LEU A 162 0.62 -2.82 21.53
N ASN A 163 0.41 -3.32 20.31
CA ASN A 163 -0.21 -4.62 20.06
C ASN A 163 0.82 -5.75 19.86
N GLU A 164 2.10 -5.44 19.93
CA GLU A 164 3.18 -6.41 19.68
C GLU A 164 3.02 -7.11 18.33
N GLU A 165 2.53 -6.36 17.31
CA GLU A 165 2.36 -6.89 15.96
C GLU A 165 3.71 -6.93 15.24
N ASN A 166 4.11 -8.13 14.81
CA ASN A 166 5.42 -8.36 14.20
C ASN A 166 5.37 -8.53 12.67
N SER A 167 4.19 -8.50 12.06
CA SER A 167 4.01 -8.60 10.59
C SER A 167 4.14 -7.24 9.90
N VAL A 168 5.11 -6.43 10.31
CA VAL A 168 5.31 -5.06 9.80
C VAL A 168 5.80 -5.00 8.34
N ASN A 169 6.05 -6.12 7.70
CA ASN A 169 6.53 -6.26 6.33
C ASN A 169 5.56 -7.02 5.41
N SER A 170 4.37 -7.33 5.90
CA SER A 170 3.30 -8.01 5.17
C SER A 170 1.95 -7.39 5.50
N SER A 171 1.06 -7.27 4.51
CA SER A 171 -0.29 -6.69 4.63
C SER A 171 -0.34 -5.28 5.22
N VAL A 172 0.70 -4.46 5.01
CA VAL A 172 0.76 -3.07 5.48
C VAL A 172 0.34 -2.13 4.36
N TYR A 173 -0.68 -1.33 4.63
CA TYR A 173 -1.29 -0.46 3.62
C TYR A 173 -0.92 1.01 3.81
N TYR A 174 -0.69 1.68 2.69
CA TYR A 174 -0.52 3.13 2.59
C TYR A 174 -1.43 3.67 1.49
N TYR A 175 -1.82 4.92 1.61
CA TYR A 175 -2.60 5.59 0.57
C TYR A 175 -2.05 6.97 0.23
N LYS A 176 -2.23 7.38 -1.01
CA LYS A 176 -1.81 8.69 -1.50
C LYS A 176 -2.90 9.34 -2.33
N ASP A 177 -3.28 10.55 -1.96
CA ASP A 177 -4.19 11.36 -2.75
C ASP A 177 -3.43 12.22 -3.78
N SER A 178 -4.19 12.85 -4.67
CA SER A 178 -3.67 13.66 -5.77
C SER A 178 -2.89 14.89 -5.26
N ASP A 179 -1.84 15.26 -5.97
CA ASP A 179 -1.11 16.51 -5.76
C ASP A 179 -1.96 17.75 -6.12
N ILE A 180 -3.07 17.55 -6.87
CA ILE A 180 -3.93 18.61 -7.36
C ILE A 180 -5.14 18.83 -6.44
N CYS A 181 -5.80 17.77 -5.99
CA CYS A 181 -7.03 17.84 -5.20
C CYS A 181 -6.89 17.31 -3.76
N GLY A 182 -5.74 16.75 -3.41
CA GLY A 182 -5.39 16.30 -2.06
C GLY A 182 -4.20 17.06 -1.50
N ASP A 183 -3.55 16.49 -0.50
CA ASP A 183 -2.33 17.04 0.11
C ASP A 183 -1.04 16.54 -0.57
N GLY A 184 -1.17 15.60 -1.51
CA GLY A 184 -0.06 15.02 -2.27
C GLY A 184 0.88 14.12 -1.45
N LYS A 185 0.52 13.79 -0.20
CA LYS A 185 1.34 12.98 0.70
C LYS A 185 0.89 11.54 0.73
N LEU A 186 1.81 10.69 1.15
CA LEU A 186 1.56 9.31 1.51
C LEU A 186 1.12 9.25 2.97
N HIS A 187 0.03 8.57 3.23
CA HIS A 187 -0.51 8.32 4.55
C HIS A 187 -0.42 6.84 4.90
N ALA A 188 -0.11 6.54 6.14
CA ALA A 188 -0.28 5.19 6.66
C ALA A 188 -1.78 4.89 6.85
N SER A 189 -2.19 3.68 6.49
CA SER A 189 -3.57 3.22 6.68
C SER A 189 -3.83 2.81 8.13
N TRP A 190 -5.11 2.57 8.46
CA TRP A 190 -5.41 1.87 9.70
C TRP A 190 -4.87 0.43 9.67
N PRO A 191 -4.61 -0.16 10.85
CA PRO A 191 -4.09 -1.52 10.96
C PRO A 191 -5.00 -2.54 10.27
N TRP A 192 -4.37 -3.51 9.62
CA TRP A 192 -5.01 -4.59 8.91
C TRP A 192 -4.27 -5.89 9.20
N ASP A 193 -4.99 -7.02 9.23
CA ASP A 193 -4.43 -8.36 9.39
C ASP A 193 -3.55 -8.53 10.65
N MET A 194 -4.12 -8.18 11.80
CA MET A 194 -3.46 -8.18 13.09
C MET A 194 -3.45 -9.56 13.75
N GLU A 195 -3.33 -10.62 12.97
CA GLU A 195 -3.42 -11.99 13.48
C GLU A 195 -2.21 -12.44 14.33
N HIS A 196 -1.08 -11.74 14.16
CA HIS A 196 0.15 -12.01 14.90
C HIS A 196 0.33 -11.10 16.13
N SER A 197 -0.67 -10.29 16.46
CA SER A 197 -0.63 -9.39 17.61
C SER A 197 -0.85 -10.11 18.95
N LEU A 198 -0.47 -9.44 20.04
CA LEU A 198 -0.67 -9.88 21.43
C LEU A 198 -0.12 -11.29 21.71
N ALA A 199 1.10 -11.54 21.26
CA ALA A 199 1.88 -12.73 21.59
C ALA A 199 1.29 -14.07 21.16
N ARG A 200 0.71 -14.13 20.00
CA ARG A 200 0.45 -15.42 19.38
C ARG A 200 1.79 -16.17 19.21
N GLU A 201 1.78 -17.47 19.44
CA GLU A 201 2.91 -18.42 19.51
C GLU A 201 4.30 -17.87 19.13
N GLY A 202 5.14 -17.64 20.15
CA GLY A 202 6.54 -17.18 19.96
C GLY A 202 6.71 -15.66 19.93
N GLY A 203 5.65 -14.89 20.12
CA GLY A 203 5.71 -13.45 20.14
C GLY A 203 6.46 -12.84 21.32
N ALA A 204 6.71 -11.57 21.26
CA ALA A 204 7.51 -10.78 22.18
C ALA A 204 6.94 -10.67 23.61
N ALA A 205 5.70 -11.05 23.85
CA ALA A 205 5.05 -10.97 25.18
C ALA A 205 5.84 -11.64 26.31
N SER A 206 6.73 -12.57 25.99
CA SER A 206 7.63 -13.17 26.99
C SER A 206 8.81 -12.28 27.36
N LYS A 207 9.07 -11.18 26.64
CA LYS A 207 10.29 -10.38 26.78
C LYS A 207 10.07 -8.93 27.24
N CYS A 208 8.84 -8.45 27.29
CA CYS A 208 8.53 -7.08 27.76
C CYS A 208 9.43 -6.00 27.11
N CYS A 209 9.66 -6.11 25.79
CA CYS A 209 10.47 -5.17 25.02
C CYS A 209 9.66 -4.60 23.85
N LEU A 210 9.96 -3.37 23.46
CA LEU A 210 9.40 -2.75 22.28
C LEU A 210 9.91 -3.45 21.01
N LEU A 211 9.12 -3.44 19.92
CA LEU A 211 9.54 -4.03 18.64
C LEU A 211 10.85 -3.44 18.12
N THR A 212 11.10 -2.17 18.40
CA THR A 212 12.37 -1.48 18.09
C THR A 212 13.61 -2.08 18.75
N GLU A 213 13.44 -2.89 19.81
CA GLU A 213 14.53 -3.57 20.50
C GLU A 213 14.78 -4.99 19.98
N MET A 214 13.96 -5.46 19.05
CA MET A 214 14.02 -6.82 18.48
C MET A 214 14.82 -6.93 17.19
N GLY A 215 15.21 -5.78 16.59
CA GLY A 215 15.94 -5.68 15.33
C GLY A 215 17.43 -5.99 15.39
#